data_37bca8e98034e51f0ef81f09c446e1ba
#
_entry.id   37bca8e98034e51f0ef81f09c446e1ba
#
_cell.length_a   1.000
_cell.length_b   1.000
_cell.length_c   1.000
_cell.angle_alpha   90.00
_cell.angle_beta   90.00
_cell.angle_gamma   90.00
#
_symmetry.space_group_name_H-M   'P 1'
#
loop_
_entity.id
_entity.type
_entity.pdbx_description
1 polymer ?
#
loop_
_entity_poly.entity_id
_entity_poly.type
_entity_poly.pdbx_seq_one_letter_code
_entity_poly.pdbx_strand_id
1 'polypeptide(L)'
;MRVLLKDGSVLEQGKWKQTDVAIENGVIVARGEQLSFPAEKVFDCRGFALFPGFVDVHVHLREPGFSYKETIATGSAACAHGGYTTVCAMPNLNPAPDSSEHLAVEETLIQGEAVIDVRPYASITMGQKGEGELTDMAALSGRVCGFSDDGRGVKTAETMREAMQKCKAADSIIAAHCEDMSWIPAGGAIHDGAFAKAHGIPGIPSESEWKPIERDIALCRETGCRYHVCHVSTKESVALIRQAKAEGVNITCETGPHYLLLCQDDLQDLGRFKMNPPLRNKDDQEALLAGLLDGTIDMIATDHAPHSAEEKAKGLRGSAMGVVGIETAFPLLYTYLVETGKMPLEMLIDRMADAPRRRFRIDGGMQVGDKAAVTVFDLHAQEKIDPNTFLSKGRATPFEGWEVHAACRLTVCGDKIAYNALSRKE
;
A
#
# COMPACT_ATOMS: atom_id res chain seq x y z
N MET A 1 7.84 -19.49 -19.95
CA MET A 1 8.02 -18.31 -20.84
C MET A 1 9.41 -17.73 -20.66
N ARG A 2 10.09 -17.37 -21.77
CA ARG A 2 11.40 -16.71 -21.76
C ARG A 2 11.24 -15.26 -22.25
N VAL A 3 11.64 -14.32 -21.39
CA VAL A 3 11.51 -12.88 -21.65
C VAL A 3 12.86 -12.21 -21.53
N LEU A 4 13.15 -11.27 -22.43
CA LEU A 4 14.30 -10.37 -22.34
C LEU A 4 13.81 -8.93 -22.29
N LEU A 5 14.13 -8.24 -21.20
CA LEU A 5 14.03 -6.79 -21.09
C LEU A 5 15.38 -6.23 -21.55
N LYS A 6 15.41 -5.52 -22.68
CA LYS A 6 16.65 -5.17 -23.37
C LYS A 6 16.95 -3.68 -23.27
N ASP A 7 18.22 -3.35 -23.04
CA ASP A 7 18.75 -1.98 -23.07
C ASP A 7 18.09 -1.01 -22.06
N GLY A 8 17.53 -1.51 -20.95
CA GLY A 8 16.96 -0.66 -19.89
C GLY A 8 18.03 -0.04 -19.00
N SER A 9 17.64 0.90 -18.16
CA SER A 9 18.52 1.55 -17.19
C SER A 9 18.13 1.21 -15.76
N VAL A 10 19.10 0.85 -14.92
CA VAL A 10 18.92 0.63 -13.47
C VAL A 10 19.72 1.64 -12.68
N LEU A 11 19.17 2.08 -11.57
CA LEU A 11 19.85 2.97 -10.63
C LEU A 11 20.56 2.14 -9.56
N GLU A 12 21.89 2.22 -9.50
CA GLU A 12 22.73 1.52 -8.53
C GLU A 12 23.77 2.45 -7.95
N GLN A 13 23.74 2.64 -6.65
CA GLN A 13 24.68 3.51 -5.92
C GLN A 13 24.75 4.94 -6.51
N GLY A 14 23.60 5.53 -6.80
CA GLY A 14 23.48 6.88 -7.36
C GLY A 14 23.87 7.00 -8.84
N LYS A 15 24.09 5.90 -9.55
CA LYS A 15 24.50 5.90 -10.95
C LYS A 15 23.56 5.06 -11.81
N TRP A 16 23.16 5.62 -12.93
CA TRP A 16 22.45 4.88 -13.96
C TRP A 16 23.38 3.97 -14.73
N LYS A 17 23.01 2.70 -14.84
CA LYS A 17 23.71 1.68 -15.62
C LYS A 17 22.75 1.04 -16.59
N GLN A 18 23.19 0.89 -17.85
CA GLN A 18 22.44 0.14 -18.83
C GLN A 18 22.49 -1.35 -18.51
N THR A 19 21.40 -2.05 -18.67
CA THR A 19 21.34 -3.48 -18.39
C THR A 19 20.21 -4.16 -19.14
N ASP A 20 20.45 -5.41 -19.50
CA ASP A 20 19.41 -6.36 -19.92
C ASP A 20 19.02 -7.21 -18.70
N VAL A 21 17.77 -7.67 -18.68
CA VAL A 21 17.27 -8.63 -17.69
C VAL A 21 16.63 -9.80 -18.42
N ALA A 22 17.16 -10.99 -18.22
CA ALA A 22 16.64 -12.22 -18.80
C ALA A 22 15.82 -13.00 -17.75
N ILE A 23 14.59 -13.35 -18.11
CA ILE A 23 13.65 -14.07 -17.27
C ILE A 23 13.29 -15.39 -17.93
N GLU A 24 13.41 -16.50 -17.21
CA GLU A 24 12.98 -17.81 -17.65
C GLU A 24 12.11 -18.48 -16.59
N ASN A 25 10.89 -18.90 -17.00
CA ASN A 25 9.92 -19.56 -16.12
C ASN A 25 9.67 -18.80 -14.80
N GLY A 26 9.58 -17.47 -14.89
CA GLY A 26 9.29 -16.63 -13.76
C GLY A 26 10.46 -16.32 -12.82
N VAL A 27 11.71 -16.68 -13.20
CA VAL A 27 12.92 -16.43 -12.42
C VAL A 27 13.88 -15.57 -13.25
N ILE A 28 14.57 -14.62 -12.60
CA ILE A 28 15.66 -13.87 -13.21
C ILE A 28 16.86 -14.79 -13.37
N VAL A 29 17.21 -15.13 -14.61
CA VAL A 29 18.32 -16.07 -14.90
C VAL A 29 19.62 -15.37 -15.30
N ALA A 30 19.56 -14.14 -15.79
CA ALA A 30 20.72 -13.34 -16.09
C ALA A 30 20.40 -11.83 -16.02
N ARG A 31 21.40 -11.04 -15.68
CA ARG A 31 21.37 -9.58 -15.70
C ARG A 31 22.75 -9.05 -16.10
N GLY A 32 22.79 -8.10 -17.02
CA GLY A 32 24.04 -7.52 -17.52
C GLY A 32 23.85 -6.83 -18.88
N GLU A 33 24.93 -6.30 -19.43
CA GLU A 33 24.92 -5.62 -20.72
C GLU A 33 24.96 -6.63 -21.88
N GLN A 34 24.22 -6.36 -22.96
CA GLN A 34 24.28 -7.10 -24.22
C GLN A 34 24.10 -8.62 -24.08
N LEU A 35 23.11 -9.04 -23.29
CA LEU A 35 22.85 -10.47 -23.08
C LEU A 35 22.46 -11.17 -24.38
N SER A 36 23.10 -12.30 -24.66
CA SER A 36 22.64 -13.26 -25.66
C SER A 36 21.74 -14.27 -25.00
N PHE A 37 20.42 -14.09 -25.13
CA PHE A 37 19.41 -14.94 -24.51
C PHE A 37 18.32 -15.33 -25.51
N PRO A 38 17.98 -16.63 -25.66
CA PRO A 38 16.98 -17.09 -26.61
C PRO A 38 15.55 -16.82 -26.11
N ALA A 39 15.17 -15.54 -26.09
CA ALA A 39 13.86 -15.10 -25.57
C ALA A 39 12.73 -15.39 -26.57
N GLU A 40 11.55 -15.74 -26.03
CA GLU A 40 10.29 -15.83 -26.78
C GLU A 40 9.65 -14.45 -26.95
N LYS A 41 9.90 -13.55 -25.96
CA LYS A 41 9.46 -12.15 -26.00
C LYS A 41 10.63 -11.24 -25.66
N VAL A 42 10.84 -10.21 -26.46
CA VAL A 42 11.86 -9.17 -26.24
C VAL A 42 11.14 -7.84 -26.12
N PHE A 43 11.42 -7.12 -25.04
CA PHE A 43 10.92 -5.77 -24.81
C PHE A 43 12.08 -4.79 -24.91
N ASP A 44 11.98 -3.83 -25.81
CA ASP A 44 12.92 -2.73 -25.95
C ASP A 44 12.67 -1.71 -24.84
N CYS A 45 13.59 -1.64 -23.88
CA CYS A 45 13.50 -0.76 -22.71
C CYS A 45 14.44 0.46 -22.80
N ARG A 46 14.94 0.79 -23.99
CA ARG A 46 15.84 1.95 -24.20
C ARG A 46 15.18 3.25 -23.77
N GLY A 47 15.86 3.98 -22.90
CA GLY A 47 15.36 5.23 -22.32
C GLY A 47 14.42 5.06 -21.15
N PHE A 48 14.15 3.83 -20.73
CA PHE A 48 13.30 3.54 -19.58
C PHE A 48 14.10 3.04 -18.39
N ALA A 49 13.58 3.34 -17.20
CA ALA A 49 14.10 2.87 -15.93
C ALA A 49 13.49 1.52 -15.57
N LEU A 50 14.34 0.57 -15.14
CA LEU A 50 13.93 -0.72 -14.58
C LEU A 50 14.07 -0.66 -13.07
N PHE A 51 12.99 -0.99 -12.37
CA PHE A 51 12.94 -1.06 -10.91
C PHE A 51 12.48 -2.44 -10.45
N PRO A 52 12.84 -2.87 -9.21
CA PRO A 52 12.14 -3.95 -8.56
C PRO A 52 10.63 -3.61 -8.55
N GLY A 53 9.79 -4.54 -8.94
CA GLY A 53 8.34 -4.31 -8.94
C GLY A 53 7.87 -3.88 -7.55
N PHE A 54 6.99 -2.91 -7.47
CA PHE A 54 6.56 -2.35 -6.18
C PHE A 54 5.73 -3.35 -5.38
N VAL A 55 5.68 -3.13 -4.07
CA VAL A 55 4.87 -3.89 -3.11
C VAL A 55 4.02 -2.91 -2.32
N ASP A 56 2.71 -3.12 -2.31
CA ASP A 56 1.81 -2.38 -1.45
C ASP A 56 1.27 -3.30 -0.35
N VAL A 57 1.51 -2.95 0.88
CA VAL A 57 1.09 -3.79 2.01
C VAL A 57 -0.29 -3.43 2.54
N HIS A 58 -1.00 -2.49 1.87
CA HIS A 58 -2.30 -2.02 2.29
C HIS A 58 -3.19 -1.63 1.10
N VAL A 59 -4.00 -2.58 0.62
CA VAL A 59 -4.98 -2.34 -0.46
C VAL A 59 -6.32 -3.02 -0.16
N HIS A 60 -7.40 -2.51 -0.75
CA HIS A 60 -8.75 -3.06 -0.62
C HIS A 60 -9.25 -3.55 -1.99
N LEU A 61 -9.23 -4.85 -2.23
CA LEU A 61 -9.74 -5.45 -3.47
C LEU A 61 -11.24 -5.76 -3.43
N ARG A 62 -11.87 -5.61 -2.27
CA ARG A 62 -13.33 -5.62 -2.07
C ARG A 62 -14.04 -6.96 -2.41
N GLU A 63 -13.33 -7.96 -2.84
CA GLU A 63 -13.87 -9.27 -3.21
C GLU A 63 -13.27 -10.38 -2.33
N PRO A 64 -14.14 -11.24 -1.77
CA PRO A 64 -15.59 -11.41 -1.96
C PRO A 64 -16.47 -10.35 -1.24
N GLY A 65 -17.69 -10.20 -1.72
CA GLY A 65 -18.79 -9.51 -1.02
C GLY A 65 -19.09 -8.08 -1.51
N PHE A 66 -18.11 -7.36 -2.08
CA PHE A 66 -18.27 -5.96 -2.47
C PHE A 66 -17.78 -5.68 -3.90
N SER A 67 -17.95 -6.63 -4.81
CA SER A 67 -17.50 -6.58 -6.21
C SER A 67 -18.02 -5.37 -6.98
N TYR A 68 -19.06 -4.72 -6.50
CA TYR A 68 -19.57 -3.48 -7.10
C TYR A 68 -18.62 -2.29 -6.90
N LYS A 69 -17.74 -2.34 -5.88
CA LYS A 69 -16.72 -1.31 -5.60
C LYS A 69 -15.42 -1.60 -6.33
N GLU A 70 -14.97 -2.86 -6.31
CA GLU A 70 -13.76 -3.34 -6.94
C GLU A 70 -13.83 -4.86 -7.10
N THR A 71 -13.03 -5.42 -8.02
CA THR A 71 -12.81 -6.87 -8.15
C THR A 71 -11.33 -7.19 -8.08
N ILE A 72 -11.00 -8.44 -7.78
CA ILE A 72 -9.59 -8.90 -7.82
C ILE A 72 -9.02 -8.72 -9.22
N ALA A 73 -9.80 -8.99 -10.28
CA ALA A 73 -9.37 -8.80 -11.67
C ALA A 73 -9.00 -7.33 -11.96
N THR A 74 -9.92 -6.39 -11.70
CA THR A 74 -9.70 -4.97 -12.01
C THR A 74 -8.72 -4.31 -11.06
N GLY A 75 -8.77 -4.63 -9.77
CA GLY A 75 -7.83 -4.10 -8.78
C GLY A 75 -6.40 -4.60 -9.00
N SER A 76 -6.20 -5.89 -9.29
CA SER A 76 -4.85 -6.39 -9.60
C SER A 76 -4.30 -5.85 -10.91
N ALA A 77 -5.16 -5.58 -11.91
CA ALA A 77 -4.76 -4.89 -13.14
C ALA A 77 -4.36 -3.42 -12.87
N ALA A 78 -5.09 -2.72 -12.01
CA ALA A 78 -4.74 -1.37 -11.57
C ALA A 78 -3.40 -1.35 -10.83
N CYS A 79 -3.16 -2.33 -9.95
CA CYS A 79 -1.87 -2.49 -9.28
C CYS A 79 -0.73 -2.71 -10.29
N ALA A 80 -0.93 -3.59 -11.28
CA ALA A 80 0.06 -3.83 -12.33
C ALA A 80 0.34 -2.57 -13.17
N HIS A 81 -0.69 -1.76 -13.46
CA HIS A 81 -0.56 -0.46 -14.13
C HIS A 81 0.25 0.53 -13.29
N GLY A 82 0.10 0.52 -11.97
CA GLY A 82 0.90 1.32 -11.04
C GLY A 82 2.34 0.82 -10.84
N GLY A 83 2.73 -0.31 -11.46
CA GLY A 83 4.07 -0.91 -11.32
C GLY A 83 4.22 -1.87 -10.14
N TYR A 84 3.12 -2.24 -9.50
CA TYR A 84 3.14 -3.19 -8.39
C TYR A 84 3.09 -4.63 -8.89
N THR A 85 3.94 -5.47 -8.29
CA THR A 85 4.00 -6.90 -8.56
C THR A 85 3.43 -7.73 -7.43
N THR A 86 3.31 -7.14 -6.24
CA THR A 86 2.73 -7.79 -5.07
C THR A 86 1.89 -6.79 -4.29
N VAL A 87 0.73 -7.21 -3.80
CA VAL A 87 -0.10 -6.44 -2.90
C VAL A 87 -0.62 -7.30 -1.76
N CYS A 88 -0.79 -6.70 -0.57
CA CYS A 88 -1.43 -7.33 0.57
C CYS A 88 -2.87 -6.79 0.70
N ALA A 89 -3.86 -7.69 0.53
CA ALA A 89 -5.27 -7.33 0.50
C ALA A 89 -5.87 -7.36 1.91
N MET A 90 -6.46 -6.25 2.34
CA MET A 90 -7.08 -6.09 3.66
C MET A 90 -8.37 -6.91 3.81
N PRO A 91 -8.70 -7.39 5.04
CA PRO A 91 -9.75 -8.38 5.29
C PRO A 91 -11.18 -7.81 5.34
N ASN A 92 -11.41 -6.58 4.85
CA ASN A 92 -12.72 -5.93 4.83
C ASN A 92 -13.66 -6.53 3.78
N LEU A 93 -13.99 -7.81 3.93
CA LEU A 93 -14.67 -8.64 2.96
C LEU A 93 -15.95 -9.27 3.55
N ASN A 94 -16.74 -9.90 2.71
CA ASN A 94 -17.92 -10.66 3.13
C ASN A 94 -18.01 -11.98 2.33
N PRO A 95 -17.69 -13.13 2.96
CA PRO A 95 -17.29 -13.25 4.37
C PRO A 95 -15.90 -12.66 4.65
N ALA A 96 -15.67 -12.19 5.89
CA ALA A 96 -14.35 -11.82 6.34
C ALA A 96 -13.45 -13.08 6.42
N PRO A 97 -12.15 -13.02 6.04
CA PRO A 97 -11.24 -14.19 6.08
C PRO A 97 -10.79 -14.50 7.52
N ASP A 98 -11.71 -14.98 8.33
CA ASP A 98 -11.56 -15.29 9.77
C ASP A 98 -11.48 -16.81 10.05
N SER A 99 -11.61 -17.62 9.02
CA SER A 99 -11.51 -19.08 9.09
C SER A 99 -10.90 -19.63 7.81
N SER A 100 -10.49 -20.89 7.82
CA SER A 100 -9.94 -21.56 6.63
C SER A 100 -10.94 -21.62 5.48
N GLU A 101 -12.23 -21.78 5.77
CA GLU A 101 -13.30 -21.81 4.78
C GLU A 101 -13.51 -20.44 4.14
N HIS A 102 -13.57 -19.39 4.96
CA HIS A 102 -13.77 -18.02 4.45
C HIS A 102 -12.55 -17.53 3.66
N LEU A 103 -11.33 -17.79 4.14
CA LEU A 103 -10.11 -17.48 3.41
C LEU A 103 -10.04 -18.21 2.06
N ALA A 104 -10.49 -19.47 1.99
CA ALA A 104 -10.47 -20.24 0.74
C ALA A 104 -11.36 -19.63 -0.36
N VAL A 105 -12.40 -18.88 0.01
CA VAL A 105 -13.22 -18.14 -0.97
C VAL A 105 -12.41 -17.06 -1.66
N GLU A 106 -11.69 -16.24 -0.88
CA GLU A 106 -10.82 -15.18 -1.41
C GLU A 106 -9.65 -15.78 -2.23
N GLU A 107 -8.98 -16.81 -1.71
CA GLU A 107 -7.89 -17.48 -2.41
C GLU A 107 -8.31 -18.05 -3.77
N THR A 108 -9.53 -18.58 -3.87
CA THR A 108 -10.07 -19.11 -5.13
C THR A 108 -10.20 -18.00 -6.18
N LEU A 109 -10.69 -16.82 -5.77
CA LEU A 109 -10.80 -15.66 -6.65
C LEU A 109 -9.41 -15.14 -7.05
N ILE A 110 -8.49 -15.03 -6.09
CA ILE A 110 -7.10 -14.62 -6.35
C ILE A 110 -6.45 -15.54 -7.39
N GLN A 111 -6.56 -16.86 -7.22
CA GLN A 111 -5.97 -17.83 -8.15
C GLN A 111 -6.56 -17.73 -9.55
N GLY A 112 -7.86 -17.46 -9.66
CA GLY A 112 -8.56 -17.39 -10.94
C GLY A 112 -8.37 -16.07 -11.70
N GLU A 113 -8.21 -14.95 -10.99
CA GLU A 113 -8.39 -13.62 -11.58
C GLU A 113 -7.18 -12.69 -11.45
N ALA A 114 -6.31 -12.90 -10.45
CA ALA A 114 -5.21 -11.97 -10.20
C ALA A 114 -4.12 -12.06 -11.28
N VAL A 115 -3.70 -10.89 -11.76
CA VAL A 115 -2.60 -10.78 -12.73
C VAL A 115 -1.23 -10.59 -12.07
N ILE A 116 -1.21 -10.24 -10.77
CA ILE A 116 -0.02 -10.10 -9.93
C ILE A 116 -0.11 -10.99 -8.69
N ASP A 117 0.89 -10.97 -7.82
CA ASP A 117 0.88 -11.67 -6.53
C ASP A 117 -0.02 -10.90 -5.53
N VAL A 118 -1.17 -11.47 -5.22
CA VAL A 118 -2.11 -10.93 -4.21
C VAL A 118 -2.04 -11.82 -2.97
N ARG A 119 -1.69 -11.24 -1.84
CA ARG A 119 -1.56 -11.91 -0.55
C ARG A 119 -2.62 -11.40 0.42
N PRO A 120 -3.57 -12.24 0.85
CA PRO A 120 -4.62 -11.82 1.77
C PRO A 120 -4.09 -11.59 3.19
N TYR A 121 -4.70 -10.69 3.94
CA TYR A 121 -4.69 -10.71 5.39
C TYR A 121 -5.85 -11.56 5.89
N ALA A 122 -5.66 -12.26 7.02
CA ALA A 122 -6.80 -12.74 7.80
C ALA A 122 -7.18 -11.69 8.86
N SER A 123 -8.43 -11.74 9.33
CA SER A 123 -8.85 -10.88 10.44
C SER A 123 -8.23 -11.33 11.76
N ILE A 124 -8.04 -10.38 12.68
CA ILE A 124 -7.60 -10.65 14.05
C ILE A 124 -8.72 -11.29 14.85
N THR A 125 -9.93 -10.72 14.76
CA THR A 125 -11.12 -11.20 15.48
C THR A 125 -12.12 -11.83 14.53
N MET A 126 -12.91 -12.77 15.03
CA MET A 126 -13.98 -13.43 14.27
C MET A 126 -14.98 -12.40 13.74
N GLY A 127 -15.20 -12.42 12.42
CA GLY A 127 -16.04 -11.46 11.73
C GLY A 127 -15.47 -10.04 11.67
N GLN A 128 -14.17 -9.84 11.96
CA GLN A 128 -13.49 -8.53 11.89
C GLN A 128 -14.20 -7.46 12.73
N LYS A 129 -14.50 -7.78 14.00
CA LYS A 129 -15.29 -6.91 14.90
C LYS A 129 -14.43 -5.99 15.78
N GLY A 130 -13.11 -6.25 15.85
CA GLY A 130 -12.19 -5.56 16.76
C GLY A 130 -12.35 -6.00 18.22
N GLU A 131 -13.18 -6.98 18.49
CA GLU A 131 -13.52 -7.52 19.83
C GLU A 131 -14.06 -8.95 19.74
N GLY A 132 -14.10 -9.64 20.89
CA GLY A 132 -14.64 -10.99 20.98
C GLY A 132 -13.59 -12.06 20.72
N GLU A 133 -14.00 -13.16 20.10
CA GLU A 133 -13.14 -14.31 19.83
C GLU A 133 -12.09 -14.00 18.78
N LEU A 134 -10.86 -14.45 18.99
CA LEU A 134 -9.77 -14.34 18.02
C LEU A 134 -9.82 -15.48 17.00
N THR A 135 -9.38 -15.18 15.78
CA THR A 135 -9.21 -16.20 14.74
C THR A 135 -8.14 -17.22 15.13
N ASP A 136 -8.18 -18.41 14.53
CA ASP A 136 -7.12 -19.39 14.67
C ASP A 136 -5.89 -18.99 13.83
N MET A 137 -5.06 -18.11 14.40
CA MET A 137 -3.88 -17.59 13.73
C MET A 137 -2.87 -18.70 13.35
N ALA A 138 -2.80 -19.78 14.13
CA ALA A 138 -1.89 -20.87 13.83
C ALA A 138 -2.31 -21.64 12.57
N ALA A 139 -3.61 -21.85 12.37
CA ALA A 139 -4.13 -22.51 11.18
C ALA A 139 -4.02 -21.64 9.90
N LEU A 140 -4.04 -20.30 10.05
CA LEU A 140 -4.09 -19.37 8.92
C LEU A 140 -2.71 -18.79 8.51
N SER A 141 -1.73 -18.71 9.42
CA SER A 141 -0.49 -17.96 9.25
C SER A 141 0.35 -18.36 8.02
N GLY A 142 0.29 -19.62 7.58
CA GLY A 142 0.99 -20.11 6.38
C GLY A 142 0.35 -19.68 5.05
N ARG A 143 -0.83 -19.08 5.09
CA ARG A 143 -1.65 -18.75 3.92
C ARG A 143 -1.85 -17.24 3.74
N VAL A 144 -1.51 -16.44 4.75
CA VAL A 144 -1.75 -14.99 4.79
C VAL A 144 -0.45 -14.21 4.98
N CYS A 145 -0.44 -12.95 4.56
CA CYS A 145 0.70 -12.07 4.80
C CYS A 145 0.77 -11.54 6.24
N GLY A 146 -0.32 -11.61 6.99
CA GLY A 146 -0.45 -11.15 8.35
C GLY A 146 -1.90 -11.14 8.82
N PHE A 147 -2.14 -10.48 9.95
CA PHE A 147 -3.47 -10.36 10.57
C PHE A 147 -3.83 -8.88 10.76
N SER A 148 -5.07 -8.52 10.42
CA SER A 148 -5.57 -7.16 10.55
C SER A 148 -7.06 -7.14 10.81
N ASP A 149 -7.53 -6.20 11.64
CA ASP A 149 -8.94 -5.81 11.72
C ASP A 149 -9.11 -4.41 11.12
N ASP A 150 -8.50 -4.19 9.94
CA ASP A 150 -8.50 -2.89 9.30
C ASP A 150 -9.89 -2.28 9.16
N GLY A 151 -9.99 -0.94 9.35
CA GLY A 151 -11.24 -0.19 9.38
C GLY A 151 -12.09 -0.36 10.64
N ARG A 152 -11.63 -1.15 11.63
CA ARG A 152 -12.32 -1.35 12.92
C ARG A 152 -11.42 -1.09 14.13
N GLY A 153 -10.13 -1.46 14.02
CA GLY A 153 -9.18 -1.48 15.12
C GLY A 153 -9.53 -2.51 16.20
N VAL A 154 -8.55 -2.91 16.99
CA VAL A 154 -8.76 -3.77 18.17
C VAL A 154 -9.05 -2.90 19.39
N LYS A 155 -10.24 -3.07 20.00
CA LYS A 155 -10.80 -2.13 20.96
C LYS A 155 -10.10 -2.15 22.33
N THR A 156 -9.68 -3.32 22.82
CA THR A 156 -9.15 -3.43 24.19
C THR A 156 -7.69 -3.90 24.21
N ALA A 157 -6.97 -3.50 25.27
CA ALA A 157 -5.60 -3.93 25.50
C ALA A 157 -5.50 -5.45 25.70
N GLU A 158 -6.50 -6.05 26.37
CA GLU A 158 -6.55 -7.49 26.64
C GLU A 158 -6.65 -8.28 25.33
N THR A 159 -7.59 -7.92 24.45
CA THR A 159 -7.77 -8.56 23.13
C THR A 159 -6.51 -8.41 22.27
N MET A 160 -5.92 -7.20 22.23
CA MET A 160 -4.71 -6.95 21.45
C MET A 160 -3.51 -7.74 22.01
N ARG A 161 -3.35 -7.83 23.35
CA ARG A 161 -2.29 -8.61 23.99
C ARG A 161 -2.38 -10.08 23.62
N GLU A 162 -3.57 -10.66 23.72
CA GLU A 162 -3.80 -12.07 23.36
C GLU A 162 -3.54 -12.28 21.86
N ALA A 163 -4.01 -11.39 21.00
CA ALA A 163 -3.76 -11.42 19.56
C ALA A 163 -2.25 -11.38 19.25
N MET A 164 -1.50 -10.47 19.89
CA MET A 164 -0.05 -10.37 19.73
C MET A 164 0.67 -11.65 20.18
N GLN A 165 0.25 -12.26 21.28
CA GLN A 165 0.84 -13.51 21.76
C GLN A 165 0.61 -14.67 20.78
N LYS A 166 -0.63 -14.83 20.28
CA LYS A 166 -0.99 -15.85 19.28
C LYS A 166 -0.28 -15.61 17.95
N CYS A 167 -0.24 -14.36 17.49
CA CYS A 167 0.44 -13.98 16.26
C CYS A 167 1.95 -14.25 16.31
N LYS A 168 2.60 -13.94 17.45
CA LYS A 168 4.02 -14.25 17.68
C LYS A 168 4.27 -15.75 17.67
N ALA A 169 3.39 -16.53 18.34
CA ALA A 169 3.51 -18.00 18.35
C ALA A 169 3.37 -18.61 16.95
N ALA A 170 2.59 -17.98 16.08
CA ALA A 170 2.41 -18.35 14.67
C ALA A 170 3.49 -17.77 13.73
N ASP A 171 4.55 -17.13 14.26
CA ASP A 171 5.62 -16.42 13.50
C ASP A 171 5.09 -15.46 12.43
N SER A 172 3.97 -14.78 12.71
CA SER A 172 3.29 -13.87 11.80
C SER A 172 3.46 -12.40 12.22
N ILE A 173 2.67 -11.50 11.65
CA ILE A 173 2.69 -10.06 11.89
C ILE A 173 1.26 -9.54 12.08
N ILE A 174 1.06 -8.60 13.00
CA ILE A 174 -0.16 -7.79 13.09
C ILE A 174 0.07 -6.49 12.31
N ALA A 175 -0.81 -6.20 11.35
CA ALA A 175 -0.92 -4.92 10.68
C ALA A 175 -2.18 -4.21 11.22
N ALA A 176 -1.98 -3.14 11.99
CA ALA A 176 -3.05 -2.55 12.78
C ALA A 176 -3.54 -1.23 12.22
N HIS A 177 -4.84 -1.17 11.93
CA HIS A 177 -5.57 0.09 11.83
C HIS A 177 -5.76 0.63 13.26
N CYS A 178 -5.03 1.68 13.57
CA CYS A 178 -5.03 2.25 14.92
C CYS A 178 -6.06 3.37 15.01
N GLU A 179 -7.27 3.00 15.42
CA GLU A 179 -8.37 3.94 15.61
C GLU A 179 -9.16 3.60 16.87
N ASP A 180 -9.31 4.58 17.75
CA ASP A 180 -10.19 4.48 18.93
C ASP A 180 -11.43 5.35 18.71
N MET A 181 -12.54 4.68 18.43
CA MET A 181 -13.84 5.30 18.15
C MET A 181 -14.40 6.09 19.33
N SER A 182 -13.90 5.89 20.56
CA SER A 182 -14.37 6.63 21.74
C SER A 182 -13.98 8.11 21.71
N TRP A 183 -12.95 8.44 20.94
CA TRP A 183 -12.51 9.82 20.68
C TRP A 183 -13.26 10.51 19.56
N ILE A 184 -13.98 9.75 18.71
CA ILE A 184 -14.60 10.28 17.50
C ILE A 184 -16.04 10.67 17.76
N PRO A 185 -16.42 11.94 17.61
CA PRO A 185 -17.80 12.35 17.78
C PRO A 185 -18.70 11.74 16.70
N ALA A 186 -19.97 11.63 17.00
CA ALA A 186 -20.96 11.14 16.02
C ALA A 186 -20.91 11.98 14.74
N GLY A 187 -20.74 11.31 13.59
CA GLY A 187 -20.60 11.95 12.29
C GLY A 187 -19.21 12.54 12.01
N GLY A 188 -18.17 12.16 12.78
CA GLY A 188 -16.79 12.51 12.49
C GLY A 188 -16.40 12.13 11.06
N ALA A 189 -15.91 13.10 10.28
CA ALA A 189 -15.74 12.91 8.84
C ALA A 189 -14.37 13.34 8.29
N ILE A 190 -13.74 14.32 8.92
CA ILE A 190 -12.45 14.92 8.56
C ILE A 190 -11.68 15.26 9.84
N HIS A 191 -10.42 15.67 9.71
CA HIS A 191 -9.63 16.10 10.86
C HIS A 191 -10.30 17.21 11.69
N ASP A 192 -10.20 17.13 13.03
CA ASP A 192 -10.66 18.21 13.96
C ASP A 192 -9.72 19.41 13.88
N GLY A 193 -9.78 20.12 12.78
CA GLY A 193 -8.95 21.25 12.46
C GLY A 193 -9.73 22.51 12.08
N ALA A 194 -9.03 23.45 11.47
CA ALA A 194 -9.60 24.72 11.06
C ALA A 194 -10.71 24.55 10.03
N PHE A 195 -10.53 23.66 9.05
CA PHE A 195 -11.52 23.40 8.01
C PHE A 195 -12.83 22.84 8.61
N ALA A 196 -12.72 21.85 9.50
CA ALA A 196 -13.88 21.24 10.16
C ALA A 196 -14.70 22.29 10.92
N LYS A 197 -14.03 23.15 11.70
CA LYS A 197 -14.64 24.25 12.48
C LYS A 197 -15.33 25.27 11.57
N ALA A 198 -14.65 25.68 10.50
CA ALA A 198 -15.20 26.66 9.55
C ALA A 198 -16.45 26.16 8.81
N HIS A 199 -16.56 24.86 8.58
CA HIS A 199 -17.68 24.24 7.82
C HIS A 199 -18.68 23.53 8.73
N GLY A 200 -18.51 23.58 10.06
CA GLY A 200 -19.39 22.92 11.04
C GLY A 200 -19.44 21.39 10.85
N ILE A 201 -18.38 20.76 10.38
CA ILE A 201 -18.26 19.31 10.20
C ILE A 201 -17.67 18.72 11.48
N PRO A 202 -18.25 17.64 12.06
CA PRO A 202 -17.64 16.97 13.20
C PRO A 202 -16.24 16.45 12.84
N GLY A 203 -15.25 16.79 13.69
CA GLY A 203 -13.85 16.46 13.44
C GLY A 203 -13.43 15.14 14.09
N ILE A 204 -12.44 14.49 13.50
CA ILE A 204 -11.75 13.31 14.02
C ILE A 204 -10.44 13.77 14.66
N PRO A 205 -10.31 13.75 16.00
CA PRO A 205 -9.13 14.23 16.68
C PRO A 205 -7.93 13.31 16.47
N SER A 206 -6.71 13.83 16.60
CA SER A 206 -5.47 13.07 16.45
C SER A 206 -5.34 11.96 17.50
N GLU A 207 -5.93 12.15 18.68
CA GLU A 207 -5.99 11.18 19.77
C GLU A 207 -6.60 9.84 19.35
N SER A 208 -7.53 9.85 18.41
CA SER A 208 -8.14 8.61 17.89
C SER A 208 -7.12 7.67 17.24
N GLU A 209 -6.00 8.21 16.72
CA GLU A 209 -4.92 7.44 16.09
C GLU A 209 -3.76 7.16 17.07
N TRP A 210 -3.17 8.20 17.66
CA TRP A 210 -1.94 8.00 18.41
C TRP A 210 -2.15 7.33 19.78
N LYS A 211 -3.33 7.44 20.40
CA LYS A 211 -3.61 6.76 21.67
C LYS A 211 -3.60 5.22 21.57
N PRO A 212 -4.29 4.59 20.61
CA PRO A 212 -4.13 3.13 20.40
C PRO A 212 -2.70 2.76 19.99
N ILE A 213 -1.96 3.60 19.25
CA ILE A 213 -0.54 3.34 18.93
C ILE A 213 0.30 3.31 20.22
N GLU A 214 0.13 4.27 21.13
CA GLU A 214 0.82 4.32 22.43
C GLU A 214 0.55 3.04 23.25
N ARG A 215 -0.71 2.61 23.31
CA ARG A 215 -1.12 1.36 23.96
C ARG A 215 -0.42 0.14 23.32
N ASP A 216 -0.46 0.05 22.01
CA ASP A 216 0.02 -1.12 21.29
C ASP A 216 1.54 -1.21 21.26
N ILE A 217 2.26 -0.08 21.30
CA ILE A 217 3.71 -0.05 21.51
C ILE A 217 4.07 -0.70 22.86
N ALA A 218 3.33 -0.38 23.94
CA ALA A 218 3.56 -1.01 25.25
C ALA A 218 3.33 -2.52 25.19
N LEU A 219 2.27 -2.98 24.53
CA LEU A 219 1.98 -4.40 24.34
C LEU A 219 3.00 -5.10 23.42
N CYS A 220 3.45 -4.42 22.38
CA CYS A 220 4.50 -4.94 21.50
C CYS A 220 5.83 -5.15 22.26
N ARG A 221 6.18 -4.21 23.15
CA ARG A 221 7.34 -4.34 24.06
C ARG A 221 7.19 -5.51 25.01
N GLU A 222 6.00 -5.72 25.58
CA GLU A 222 5.67 -6.83 26.48
C GLU A 222 5.74 -8.19 25.77
N THR A 223 5.11 -8.30 24.61
CA THR A 223 4.95 -9.58 23.89
C THR A 223 6.12 -9.91 22.95
N GLY A 224 6.79 -8.90 22.41
CA GLY A 224 7.80 -9.05 21.36
C GLY A 224 7.20 -9.46 20.00
N CYS A 225 5.90 -9.24 19.77
CA CYS A 225 5.22 -9.50 18.51
C CYS A 225 5.79 -8.63 17.40
N ARG A 226 5.81 -9.13 16.16
CA ARG A 226 6.02 -8.32 14.97
C ARG A 226 4.77 -7.47 14.75
N TYR A 227 4.92 -6.15 14.81
CA TYR A 227 3.81 -5.21 14.72
C TYR A 227 4.04 -4.15 13.66
N HIS A 228 3.03 -3.88 12.87
CA HIS A 228 3.06 -2.87 11.81
C HIS A 228 1.87 -1.92 11.97
N VAL A 229 2.16 -0.62 12.03
CA VAL A 229 1.15 0.43 12.11
C VAL A 229 0.78 0.87 10.70
N CYS A 230 -0.48 0.68 10.33
CA CYS A 230 -1.01 1.09 9.04
C CYS A 230 -1.17 2.61 8.96
N HIS A 231 -1.05 3.17 7.76
CA HIS A 231 -1.43 4.53 7.33
C HIS A 231 -1.29 5.63 8.38
N VAL A 232 -0.10 5.76 9.00
CA VAL A 232 0.19 6.83 9.99
C VAL A 232 -0.07 8.20 9.39
N SER A 233 -0.84 9.03 10.11
CA SER A 233 -1.23 10.37 9.66
C SER A 233 -0.89 11.50 10.62
N THR A 234 -0.49 11.23 11.88
CA THR A 234 -0.25 12.25 12.89
C THR A 234 1.22 12.35 13.32
N LYS A 235 1.66 13.55 13.66
CA LYS A 235 3.02 13.80 14.16
C LYS A 235 3.31 13.13 15.50
N GLU A 236 2.28 12.99 16.34
CA GLU A 236 2.37 12.29 17.62
C GLU A 236 2.67 10.80 17.39
N SER A 237 1.99 10.18 16.43
CA SER A 237 2.27 8.78 16.03
C SER A 237 3.71 8.60 15.55
N VAL A 238 4.20 9.53 14.72
CA VAL A 238 5.60 9.51 14.25
C VAL A 238 6.57 9.60 15.43
N ALA A 239 6.32 10.49 16.39
CA ALA A 239 7.18 10.66 17.57
C ALA A 239 7.20 9.40 18.43
N LEU A 240 6.05 8.79 18.70
CA LEU A 240 5.90 7.55 19.48
C LEU A 240 6.63 6.37 18.81
N ILE A 241 6.45 6.20 17.50
CA ILE A 241 7.08 5.12 16.73
C ILE A 241 8.60 5.31 16.68
N ARG A 242 9.08 6.56 16.48
CA ARG A 242 10.51 6.88 16.52
C ARG A 242 11.15 6.47 17.84
N GLN A 243 10.52 6.84 18.96
CA GLN A 243 10.97 6.44 20.27
C GLN A 243 10.96 4.93 20.46
N ALA A 244 9.87 4.24 20.08
CA ALA A 244 9.75 2.79 20.19
C ALA A 244 10.85 2.05 19.40
N LYS A 245 11.17 2.53 18.20
CA LYS A 245 12.28 1.97 17.40
C LYS A 245 13.63 2.18 18.05
N ALA A 246 13.90 3.37 18.62
CA ALA A 246 15.13 3.64 19.33
C ALA A 246 15.30 2.75 20.57
N GLU A 247 14.21 2.30 21.17
CA GLU A 247 14.18 1.35 22.28
C GLU A 247 14.23 -0.13 21.84
N GLY A 248 14.31 -0.40 20.52
CA GLY A 248 14.40 -1.76 19.97
C GLY A 248 13.08 -2.53 19.92
N VAL A 249 11.94 -1.84 20.01
CA VAL A 249 10.62 -2.48 19.82
C VAL A 249 10.48 -2.99 18.38
N ASN A 250 9.93 -4.20 18.20
CA ASN A 250 9.76 -4.82 16.89
C ASN A 250 8.57 -4.23 16.12
N ILE A 251 8.67 -2.94 15.81
CA ILE A 251 7.63 -2.13 15.17
C ILE A 251 8.09 -1.57 13.85
N THR A 252 7.19 -1.51 12.87
CA THR A 252 7.32 -0.77 11.62
C THR A 252 6.03 -0.02 11.34
N CYS A 253 6.06 0.92 10.40
CA CYS A 253 4.87 1.64 9.98
C CYS A 253 4.94 2.08 8.52
N GLU A 254 3.78 2.47 8.00
CA GLU A 254 3.60 3.01 6.67
C GLU A 254 2.85 4.34 6.70
N THR A 255 2.96 5.10 5.61
CA THR A 255 2.12 6.27 5.33
C THR A 255 1.74 6.29 3.86
N GLY A 256 0.68 7.04 3.50
CA GLY A 256 0.18 7.11 2.13
C GLY A 256 0.68 8.33 1.35
N PRO A 257 0.69 8.25 0.00
CA PRO A 257 1.02 9.40 -0.86
C PRO A 257 0.15 10.62 -0.57
N HIS A 258 -1.13 10.42 -0.24
CA HIS A 258 -2.06 11.49 0.08
C HIS A 258 -1.70 12.22 1.39
N TYR A 259 -1.16 11.53 2.39
CA TYR A 259 -0.69 12.17 3.62
C TYR A 259 0.65 12.90 3.44
N LEU A 260 1.48 12.46 2.51
CA LEU A 260 2.76 13.11 2.20
C LEU A 260 2.60 14.39 1.37
N LEU A 261 1.55 14.46 0.54
CA LEU A 261 1.38 15.52 -0.45
C LEU A 261 0.24 16.49 -0.13
N LEU A 262 -0.73 16.10 0.69
CA LEU A 262 -1.92 16.89 1.04
C LEU A 262 -2.03 17.09 2.55
N CYS A 263 -2.73 18.16 2.93
CA CYS A 263 -3.13 18.45 4.32
C CYS A 263 -4.59 18.98 4.34
N GLN A 264 -5.09 19.35 5.53
CA GLN A 264 -6.46 19.87 5.66
C GLN A 264 -6.74 21.13 4.83
N ASP A 265 -5.70 21.90 4.47
CA ASP A 265 -5.86 23.15 3.72
C ASP A 265 -6.21 22.89 2.24
N ASP A 266 -5.98 21.66 1.77
CA ASP A 266 -6.32 21.20 0.41
C ASP A 266 -7.75 20.66 0.30
N LEU A 267 -8.48 20.54 1.44
CA LEU A 267 -9.81 19.96 1.47
C LEU A 267 -10.83 20.76 0.64
N GLN A 268 -11.66 20.03 -0.06
CA GLN A 268 -12.85 20.52 -0.74
C GLN A 268 -14.06 19.70 -0.29
N ASP A 269 -15.27 20.25 -0.32
CA ASP A 269 -16.48 19.49 0.03
C ASP A 269 -16.86 18.50 -1.09
N LEU A 270 -15.93 17.60 -1.39
CA LEU A 270 -16.07 16.54 -2.37
C LEU A 270 -15.66 15.21 -1.73
N GLY A 271 -16.40 14.13 -2.02
CA GLY A 271 -16.12 12.82 -1.44
C GLY A 271 -14.72 12.28 -1.75
N ARG A 272 -14.07 12.73 -2.82
CA ARG A 272 -12.69 12.35 -3.17
C ARG A 272 -11.63 12.86 -2.17
N PHE A 273 -12.00 13.73 -1.22
CA PHE A 273 -11.14 14.16 -0.12
C PHE A 273 -11.49 13.49 1.21
N LYS A 274 -12.41 12.52 1.21
CA LYS A 274 -12.80 11.77 2.41
C LYS A 274 -12.11 10.41 2.46
N MET A 275 -11.18 10.26 3.39
CA MET A 275 -10.47 9.02 3.71
C MET A 275 -10.33 8.87 5.23
N ASN A 276 -9.93 7.72 5.70
CA ASN A 276 -9.65 7.42 7.10
C ASN A 276 -8.32 6.65 7.24
N PRO A 277 -7.32 7.21 7.95
CA PRO A 277 -7.31 8.51 8.66
C PRO A 277 -7.57 9.71 7.76
N PRO A 278 -8.11 10.82 8.30
CA PRO A 278 -8.33 12.04 7.52
C PRO A 278 -7.01 12.79 7.25
N LEU A 279 -7.00 13.63 6.21
CA LEU A 279 -5.90 14.58 6.00
C LEU A 279 -5.77 15.51 7.22
N ARG A 280 -4.58 15.56 7.81
CA ARG A 280 -4.28 16.30 9.04
C ARG A 280 -3.75 17.71 8.73
N ASN A 281 -3.18 18.36 9.74
CA ASN A 281 -2.56 19.67 9.62
C ASN A 281 -1.27 19.64 8.81
N LYS A 282 -0.76 20.81 8.46
CA LYS A 282 0.51 20.95 7.73
C LYS A 282 1.70 20.41 8.52
N ASP A 283 1.75 20.64 9.82
CA ASP A 283 2.83 20.10 10.68
C ASP A 283 2.78 18.57 10.81
N ASP A 284 1.61 17.94 10.68
CA ASP A 284 1.51 16.48 10.58
C ASP A 284 2.13 16.00 9.28
N GLN A 285 1.79 16.62 8.14
CA GLN A 285 2.37 16.30 6.84
C GLN A 285 3.91 16.45 6.85
N GLU A 286 4.43 17.52 7.43
CA GLU A 286 5.87 17.75 7.54
C GLU A 286 6.55 16.71 8.42
N ALA A 287 5.91 16.29 9.52
CA ALA A 287 6.42 15.23 10.39
C ALA A 287 6.44 13.87 9.71
N LEU A 288 5.43 13.57 8.87
CA LEU A 288 5.40 12.33 8.07
C LEU A 288 6.55 12.30 7.06
N LEU A 289 6.76 13.38 6.32
CA LEU A 289 7.87 13.47 5.38
C LEU A 289 9.22 13.35 6.10
N ALA A 290 9.40 14.04 7.21
CA ALA A 290 10.61 13.92 8.04
C ALA A 290 10.82 12.48 8.55
N GLY A 291 9.75 11.82 9.02
CA GLY A 291 9.78 10.43 9.47
C GLY A 291 10.10 9.42 8.35
N LEU A 292 9.66 9.71 7.13
CA LEU A 292 10.01 8.87 5.96
C LEU A 292 11.49 9.03 5.60
N LEU A 293 12.03 10.24 5.67
CA LEU A 293 13.41 10.55 5.35
C LEU A 293 14.40 10.00 6.40
N ASP A 294 14.06 10.08 7.68
CA ASP A 294 14.93 9.60 8.77
C ASP A 294 14.79 8.09 9.06
N GLY A 295 13.86 7.40 8.38
CA GLY A 295 13.63 5.97 8.53
C GLY A 295 12.70 5.58 9.69
N THR A 296 12.06 6.52 10.34
CA THR A 296 10.99 6.25 11.31
C THR A 296 9.81 5.58 10.62
N ILE A 297 9.40 6.10 9.46
CA ILE A 297 8.41 5.47 8.58
C ILE A 297 9.17 4.56 7.60
N ASP A 298 8.81 3.28 7.59
CA ASP A 298 9.55 2.24 6.88
C ASP A 298 9.20 2.15 5.41
N MET A 299 7.93 2.38 5.07
CA MET A 299 7.43 2.14 3.73
C MET A 299 6.26 3.05 3.38
N ILE A 300 5.93 3.05 2.10
CA ILE A 300 4.79 3.75 1.54
C ILE A 300 3.77 2.70 1.11
N ALA A 301 2.54 2.84 1.59
CA ALA A 301 1.39 2.06 1.15
C ALA A 301 0.27 3.00 0.73
N THR A 302 -0.53 2.60 -0.25
CA THR A 302 -1.48 3.53 -0.86
C THR A 302 -2.79 3.64 -0.12
N ASP A 303 -3.14 2.65 0.69
CA ASP A 303 -4.51 2.47 1.18
C ASP A 303 -5.52 2.63 0.04
N HIS A 304 -5.24 1.96 -1.09
CA HIS A 304 -6.12 1.98 -2.24
C HIS A 304 -7.47 1.39 -1.86
N ALA A 305 -8.46 2.28 -1.64
CA ALA A 305 -9.75 1.95 -1.05
C ALA A 305 -10.91 2.38 -1.96
N PRO A 306 -11.17 1.66 -3.05
CA PRO A 306 -12.20 2.00 -4.03
C PRO A 306 -13.60 1.90 -3.45
N HIS A 307 -14.46 2.84 -3.88
CA HIS A 307 -15.88 2.93 -3.61
C HIS A 307 -16.63 3.28 -4.88
N SER A 308 -17.93 2.98 -4.92
CA SER A 308 -18.77 3.34 -6.06
C SER A 308 -18.92 4.86 -6.20
N ALA A 309 -19.24 5.32 -7.40
CA ALA A 309 -19.51 6.74 -7.66
C ALA A 309 -20.64 7.28 -6.76
N GLU A 310 -21.68 6.49 -6.53
CA GLU A 310 -22.78 6.85 -5.65
C GLU A 310 -22.35 7.03 -4.19
N GLU A 311 -21.47 6.14 -3.68
CA GLU A 311 -20.92 6.24 -2.31
C GLU A 311 -20.02 7.46 -2.15
N LYS A 312 -19.38 7.94 -3.22
CA LYS A 312 -18.47 9.09 -3.21
C LYS A 312 -19.09 10.41 -3.63
N ALA A 313 -20.36 10.42 -4.05
CA ALA A 313 -21.07 11.63 -4.53
C ALA A 313 -21.71 12.48 -3.41
N LYS A 314 -21.46 12.18 -2.12
CA LYS A 314 -22.22 12.75 -0.96
C LYS A 314 -21.42 13.79 -0.16
N GLY A 315 -20.43 14.44 -0.79
CA GLY A 315 -19.55 15.41 -0.14
C GLY A 315 -18.73 14.80 1.01
N LEU A 316 -18.08 15.65 1.80
CA LEU A 316 -17.26 15.19 2.94
C LEU A 316 -18.09 14.51 4.04
N ARG A 317 -19.31 14.97 4.31
CA ARG A 317 -20.14 14.41 5.39
C ARG A 317 -20.68 13.02 5.05
N GLY A 318 -21.22 12.84 3.86
CA GLY A 318 -22.03 11.67 3.52
C GLY A 318 -21.29 10.58 2.74
N SER A 319 -20.14 10.89 2.12
CA SER A 319 -19.39 9.91 1.35
C SER A 319 -18.76 8.81 2.21
N ALA A 320 -18.56 7.64 1.63
CA ALA A 320 -17.75 6.59 2.23
C ALA A 320 -16.28 7.04 2.36
N MET A 321 -15.59 6.59 3.41
CA MET A 321 -14.17 6.84 3.63
C MET A 321 -13.32 5.92 2.76
N GLY A 322 -12.34 6.50 2.05
CA GLY A 322 -11.42 5.80 1.15
C GLY A 322 -11.27 6.51 -0.18
N VAL A 323 -10.08 6.45 -0.73
CA VAL A 323 -9.69 7.01 -2.03
C VAL A 323 -8.89 5.99 -2.83
N VAL A 324 -8.79 6.19 -4.14
CA VAL A 324 -7.93 5.35 -4.98
C VAL A 324 -6.59 6.05 -5.24
N GLY A 325 -5.50 5.29 -5.26
CA GLY A 325 -4.15 5.85 -5.39
C GLY A 325 -3.11 4.93 -6.00
N ILE A 326 -3.39 3.63 -6.16
CA ILE A 326 -2.38 2.63 -6.56
C ILE A 326 -1.76 2.93 -7.93
N GLU A 327 -2.54 3.44 -8.89
CA GLU A 327 -2.08 3.74 -10.26
C GLU A 327 -1.26 5.02 -10.34
N THR A 328 -1.36 5.89 -9.33
CA THR A 328 -0.76 7.24 -9.37
C THR A 328 0.32 7.47 -8.31
N ALA A 329 0.52 6.51 -7.39
CA ALA A 329 1.42 6.67 -6.25
C ALA A 329 2.87 7.01 -6.67
N PHE A 330 3.48 6.20 -7.53
CA PHE A 330 4.85 6.45 -7.97
C PHE A 330 4.97 7.74 -8.79
N PRO A 331 4.15 8.03 -9.81
CA PRO A 331 4.21 9.30 -10.54
C PRO A 331 4.09 10.53 -9.64
N LEU A 332 3.17 10.52 -8.67
CA LEU A 332 3.00 11.61 -7.71
C LEU A 332 4.24 11.82 -6.85
N LEU A 333 4.74 10.75 -6.23
CA LEU A 333 5.90 10.85 -5.33
C LEU A 333 7.18 11.18 -6.10
N TYR A 334 7.35 10.64 -7.30
CA TYR A 334 8.47 10.99 -8.17
C TYR A 334 8.45 12.48 -8.50
N THR A 335 7.33 13.01 -8.97
CA THR A 335 7.21 14.41 -9.39
C THR A 335 7.38 15.38 -8.20
N TYR A 336 6.68 15.13 -7.10
CA TYR A 336 6.57 16.13 -6.03
C TYR A 336 7.59 15.94 -4.89
N LEU A 337 8.27 14.79 -4.82
CA LEU A 337 9.32 14.57 -3.82
C LEU A 337 10.69 14.37 -4.46
N VAL A 338 10.81 13.56 -5.54
CA VAL A 338 12.12 13.25 -6.12
C VAL A 338 12.59 14.38 -7.01
N GLU A 339 11.82 14.82 -7.99
CA GLU A 339 12.23 15.91 -8.90
C GLU A 339 12.40 17.24 -8.18
N THR A 340 11.68 17.45 -7.09
CA THR A 340 11.85 18.64 -6.24
C THR A 340 13.04 18.55 -5.27
N GLY A 341 13.79 17.43 -5.29
CA GLY A 341 14.97 17.22 -4.44
C GLY A 341 14.67 16.98 -2.97
N LYS A 342 13.42 16.73 -2.58
CA LYS A 342 13.03 16.44 -1.19
C LYS A 342 13.38 15.01 -0.79
N MET A 343 13.45 14.08 -1.73
CA MET A 343 13.75 12.66 -1.49
C MET A 343 14.61 12.09 -2.62
N PRO A 344 15.66 11.30 -2.31
CA PRO A 344 16.40 10.54 -3.32
C PRO A 344 15.51 9.47 -3.98
N LEU A 345 15.66 9.24 -5.29
CA LEU A 345 14.91 8.21 -6.01
C LEU A 345 15.15 6.81 -5.44
N GLU A 346 16.40 6.48 -5.06
CA GLU A 346 16.72 5.18 -4.44
C GLU A 346 15.95 4.95 -3.15
N MET A 347 15.76 6.00 -2.35
CA MET A 347 14.95 5.90 -1.14
C MET A 347 13.48 5.66 -1.49
N LEU A 348 12.92 6.33 -2.47
CA LEU A 348 11.55 6.09 -2.92
C LEU A 348 11.37 4.64 -3.36
N ILE A 349 12.31 4.10 -4.17
CA ILE A 349 12.29 2.71 -4.61
C ILE A 349 12.38 1.75 -3.40
N ASP A 350 13.29 1.98 -2.45
CA ASP A 350 13.38 1.14 -1.24
C ASP A 350 12.07 1.14 -0.45
N ARG A 351 11.45 2.32 -0.25
CA ARG A 351 10.19 2.45 0.50
C ARG A 351 8.98 1.82 -0.18
N MET A 352 9.00 1.71 -1.50
CA MET A 352 7.91 1.11 -2.29
C MET A 352 8.18 -0.35 -2.70
N ALA A 353 9.43 -0.83 -2.67
CA ALA A 353 9.77 -2.17 -3.14
C ALA A 353 10.44 -3.03 -2.06
N ASP A 354 11.63 -2.62 -1.57
CA ASP A 354 12.48 -3.51 -0.80
C ASP A 354 12.12 -3.53 0.69
N ALA A 355 11.78 -2.38 1.29
CA ALA A 355 11.39 -2.30 2.69
C ALA A 355 10.12 -3.13 3.00
N PRO A 356 9.03 -3.03 2.22
CA PRO A 356 7.87 -3.90 2.44
C PRO A 356 8.21 -5.38 2.25
N ARG A 357 9.03 -5.75 1.24
CA ARG A 357 9.48 -7.15 1.07
C ARG A 357 10.19 -7.68 2.30
N ARG A 358 11.15 -6.93 2.81
CA ARG A 358 11.90 -7.33 4.01
C ARG A 358 10.99 -7.53 5.22
N ARG A 359 10.04 -6.62 5.44
CA ARG A 359 9.17 -6.69 6.63
C ARG A 359 8.16 -7.81 6.55
N PHE A 360 7.51 -7.98 5.41
CA PHE A 360 6.44 -8.96 5.19
C PHE A 360 6.94 -10.29 4.62
N ARG A 361 8.27 -10.47 4.49
CA ARG A 361 8.92 -11.69 3.98
C ARG A 361 8.36 -12.09 2.60
N ILE A 362 8.27 -11.10 1.72
CA ILE A 362 7.76 -11.25 0.37
C ILE A 362 8.91 -11.56 -0.59
N ASP A 363 8.82 -12.69 -1.27
CA ASP A 363 9.81 -13.09 -2.26
C ASP A 363 9.68 -12.28 -3.55
N GLY A 364 10.76 -12.25 -4.30
CA GLY A 364 10.82 -11.59 -5.59
C GLY A 364 11.67 -10.33 -5.60
N GLY A 365 12.13 -9.99 -6.77
CA GLY A 365 13.04 -8.88 -6.97
C GLY A 365 13.59 -8.86 -8.40
N MET A 366 14.77 -8.26 -8.55
CA MET A 366 15.40 -8.06 -9.84
C MET A 366 16.85 -8.59 -9.87
N GLN A 367 17.26 -9.38 -8.86
CA GLN A 367 18.58 -10.01 -8.83
C GLN A 367 18.52 -11.40 -9.48
N VAL A 368 19.67 -11.89 -9.96
CA VAL A 368 19.75 -13.26 -10.51
C VAL A 368 19.39 -14.26 -9.41
N GLY A 369 18.45 -15.15 -9.71
CA GLY A 369 17.89 -16.13 -8.78
C GLY A 369 16.56 -15.71 -8.15
N ASP A 370 16.18 -14.43 -8.21
CA ASP A 370 14.89 -13.99 -7.68
C ASP A 370 13.72 -14.48 -8.53
N LYS A 371 12.58 -14.72 -7.91
CA LYS A 371 11.29 -14.70 -8.61
C LYS A 371 11.15 -13.33 -9.25
N ALA A 372 10.89 -13.29 -10.55
CA ALA A 372 10.85 -12.05 -11.31
C ALA A 372 9.76 -11.11 -10.78
N ALA A 373 10.17 -9.94 -10.33
CA ALA A 373 9.31 -8.84 -9.94
C ALA A 373 9.94 -7.55 -10.48
N VAL A 374 9.55 -7.14 -11.68
CA VAL A 374 10.17 -6.03 -12.42
C VAL A 374 9.12 -5.10 -12.95
N THR A 375 9.35 -3.80 -12.79
CA THR A 375 8.55 -2.76 -13.42
C THR A 375 9.44 -1.82 -14.22
N VAL A 376 8.91 -1.33 -15.35
CA VAL A 376 9.61 -0.46 -16.30
C VAL A 376 8.86 0.86 -16.38
N PHE A 377 9.57 1.96 -16.12
CA PHE A 377 9.02 3.31 -16.14
C PHE A 377 9.70 4.20 -17.16
N ASP A 378 8.89 4.97 -17.87
CA ASP A 378 9.31 6.15 -18.62
C ASP A 378 9.30 7.35 -17.67
N LEU A 379 10.47 7.74 -17.17
CA LEU A 379 10.59 8.85 -16.21
C LEU A 379 10.39 10.23 -16.85
N HIS A 380 10.36 10.29 -18.19
CA HIS A 380 10.19 11.55 -18.95
C HIS A 380 8.75 11.75 -19.43
N ALA A 381 7.88 10.76 -19.23
CA ALA A 381 6.47 10.90 -19.56
C ALA A 381 5.86 12.05 -18.75
N GLN A 382 4.96 12.80 -19.38
CA GLN A 382 4.17 13.85 -18.73
C GLN A 382 2.71 13.51 -18.93
N GLU A 383 2.00 13.34 -17.84
CA GLU A 383 0.60 12.93 -17.85
C GLU A 383 -0.20 13.79 -16.87
N LYS A 384 -1.49 13.93 -17.13
CA LYS A 384 -2.43 14.55 -16.23
C LYS A 384 -3.30 13.46 -15.64
N ILE A 385 -3.43 13.43 -14.30
CA ILE A 385 -4.24 12.42 -13.63
C ILE A 385 -5.71 12.60 -14.04
N ASP A 386 -6.19 11.62 -14.81
CA ASP A 386 -7.59 11.51 -15.23
C ASP A 386 -8.18 10.20 -14.67
N PRO A 387 -9.07 10.25 -13.68
CA PRO A 387 -9.67 9.04 -13.11
C PRO A 387 -10.42 8.18 -14.12
N ASN A 388 -10.83 8.72 -15.27
CA ASN A 388 -11.52 7.96 -16.30
C ASN A 388 -10.61 6.95 -17.02
N THR A 389 -9.29 7.13 -16.93
CA THR A 389 -8.29 6.22 -17.52
C THR A 389 -7.89 5.07 -16.58
N PHE A 390 -8.30 5.09 -15.31
CA PHE A 390 -7.92 4.09 -14.32
C PHE A 390 -8.46 2.70 -14.68
N LEU A 391 -7.70 1.67 -14.40
CA LEU A 391 -8.11 0.28 -14.53
C LEU A 391 -8.94 -0.19 -13.32
N SER A 392 -8.71 0.41 -12.13
CA SER A 392 -9.58 0.24 -10.97
C SER A 392 -11.01 0.65 -11.30
N LYS A 393 -12.00 0.05 -10.66
CA LYS A 393 -13.40 0.50 -10.72
C LYS A 393 -13.60 1.81 -9.97
N GLY A 394 -12.82 2.07 -8.95
CA GLY A 394 -12.83 3.33 -8.19
C GLY A 394 -12.32 4.51 -9.02
N ARG A 395 -12.92 5.69 -8.79
CA ARG A 395 -12.57 6.94 -9.50
C ARG A 395 -12.26 8.10 -8.56
N ALA A 396 -12.47 7.93 -7.26
CA ALA A 396 -12.33 9.01 -6.29
C ALA A 396 -10.88 9.16 -5.84
N THR A 397 -10.13 10.03 -6.51
CA THR A 397 -8.78 10.44 -6.13
C THR A 397 -8.75 11.94 -5.82
N PRO A 398 -8.08 12.39 -4.74
CA PRO A 398 -7.90 13.82 -4.47
C PRO A 398 -6.97 14.50 -5.47
N PHE A 399 -6.21 13.73 -6.27
CA PHE A 399 -5.21 14.22 -7.21
C PHE A 399 -5.71 14.38 -8.65
N GLU A 400 -7.03 14.29 -8.87
CA GLU A 400 -7.60 14.53 -10.19
C GLU A 400 -7.13 15.87 -10.77
N GLY A 401 -6.60 15.83 -11.98
CA GLY A 401 -6.13 17.00 -12.69
C GLY A 401 -4.70 17.44 -12.37
N TRP A 402 -4.01 16.76 -11.44
CA TRP A 402 -2.60 17.05 -11.18
C TRP A 402 -1.73 16.58 -12.33
N GLU A 403 -0.71 17.37 -12.66
CA GLU A 403 0.31 17.01 -13.64
C GLU A 403 1.38 16.16 -12.95
N VAL A 404 1.74 15.05 -13.54
CA VAL A 404 2.73 14.12 -13.02
C VAL A 404 3.71 13.71 -14.11
N HIS A 405 4.92 13.41 -13.67
CA HIS A 405 5.94 12.79 -14.49
C HIS A 405 6.09 11.32 -14.10
N ALA A 406 6.65 10.55 -15.01
CA ALA A 406 6.77 9.10 -14.96
C ALA A 406 5.46 8.34 -15.26
N ALA A 407 5.58 7.34 -16.13
CA ALA A 407 4.50 6.42 -16.46
C ALA A 407 5.01 4.98 -16.51
N CYS A 408 4.25 4.06 -15.94
CA CYS A 408 4.55 2.64 -16.05
C CYS A 408 4.35 2.17 -17.50
N ARG A 409 5.33 1.44 -18.03
CA ARG A 409 5.29 0.91 -19.41
C ARG A 409 5.18 -0.61 -19.44
N LEU A 410 5.70 -1.29 -18.42
CA LEU A 410 5.65 -2.74 -18.33
C LEU A 410 5.74 -3.18 -16.87
N THR A 411 4.96 -4.21 -16.51
CA THR A 411 5.07 -4.89 -15.24
C THR A 411 5.14 -6.40 -15.47
N VAL A 412 6.21 -7.02 -14.96
CA VAL A 412 6.45 -8.46 -15.03
C VAL A 412 6.40 -9.04 -13.63
N CYS A 413 5.50 -10.00 -13.40
CA CYS A 413 5.33 -10.69 -12.13
C CYS A 413 5.42 -12.21 -12.34
N GLY A 414 6.52 -12.81 -11.89
CA GLY A 414 6.81 -14.21 -12.16
C GLY A 414 6.88 -14.47 -13.66
N ASP A 415 6.04 -15.40 -14.13
CA ASP A 415 5.91 -15.76 -15.55
C ASP A 415 4.83 -14.99 -16.30
N LYS A 416 4.20 -13.98 -15.66
CA LYS A 416 3.14 -13.16 -16.24
C LYS A 416 3.67 -11.78 -16.68
N ILE A 417 3.26 -11.33 -17.87
CA ILE A 417 3.29 -9.93 -18.26
C ILE A 417 1.98 -9.32 -17.74
N ALA A 418 2.04 -8.73 -16.54
CA ALA A 418 0.86 -8.24 -15.85
C ALA A 418 0.31 -6.93 -16.45
N TYR A 419 1.21 -6.08 -16.97
CA TYR A 419 0.87 -4.86 -17.69
C TYR A 419 1.86 -4.63 -18.83
N ASN A 420 1.40 -4.12 -19.97
CA ASN A 420 2.27 -3.79 -21.11
C ASN A 420 1.71 -2.64 -21.94
N ALA A 421 2.42 -1.52 -21.96
CA ALA A 421 2.20 -0.36 -22.80
C ALA A 421 3.39 -0.09 -23.76
N LEU A 422 4.42 -0.96 -23.79
CA LEU A 422 5.57 -0.81 -24.69
C LEU A 422 5.26 -1.12 -26.16
N SER A 423 4.28 -1.98 -26.41
CA SER A 423 3.91 -2.44 -27.77
C SER A 423 3.01 -1.46 -28.55
N ARG A 424 2.69 -0.31 -27.99
CA ARG A 424 1.93 0.75 -28.69
C ARG A 424 2.87 1.77 -29.35
N LYS A 425 3.76 1.31 -30.24
CA LYS A 425 4.28 2.22 -31.28
C LYS A 425 3.29 2.14 -32.44
N GLU A 426 2.37 3.11 -32.52
CA GLU A 426 1.78 3.48 -33.78
C GLU A 426 2.82 4.15 -34.69
#